data_b5266849d3304caf60c46737c49026c8
#
_entry.id   b5266849d3304caf60c46737c49026c8
#
_cell.length_a   1.000
_cell.length_b   1.000
_cell.length_c   1.000
_cell.angle_alpha   90.00
_cell.angle_beta   90.00
_cell.angle_gamma   90.00
#
_symmetry.space_group_name_H-M   'P 1'
#
loop_
_entity.id
_entity.type
_entity.pdbx_description
1 polymer ?
#
loop_
_entity_poly.entity_id
_entity_poly.type
_entity_poly.pdbx_seq_one_letter_code
_entity_poly.pdbx_strand_id
1 'polypeptide(L)'
;VQFNYSLLTRSQRISHENLRQRHKAWLDGAEMWFEQQSTGEKPDAARPPMFTPFRLRDMHLKNRVVVSPMAQYRAVDGTPTDWHLVHYAERAKGGAGLVYTEMTCVSPEGRITPGCAGLYAREHETAWKRIVDFVHAETDAKIAMQLGHSGAKGSTQLGWEDMDAPLASDNWEIMAPSPVPWSPRNQVPRAMTRADMDTVRDQFVRS
;
A
#
# COMPACT_ATOMS: atom_id res chain seq x y z
N VAL A 1 13.13 15.34 -8.52
CA VAL A 1 11.96 14.86 -7.76
C VAL A 1 10.99 16.00 -7.49
N GLN A 2 11.42 17.13 -6.91
CA GLN A 2 10.55 18.27 -6.61
C GLN A 2 9.87 18.88 -7.85
N PHE A 3 10.61 19.00 -8.95
CA PHE A 3 10.06 19.50 -10.21
C PHE A 3 8.90 18.62 -10.72
N ASN A 4 9.12 17.31 -10.77
CA ASN A 4 8.09 16.38 -11.21
C ASN A 4 6.88 16.38 -10.28
N TYR A 5 7.09 16.48 -8.98
CA TYR A 5 6.01 16.60 -8.01
C TYR A 5 5.18 17.87 -8.24
N SER A 6 5.82 19.02 -8.42
CA SER A 6 5.14 20.28 -8.70
C SER A 6 4.36 20.26 -10.01
N LEU A 7 4.93 19.67 -11.06
CA LEU A 7 4.27 19.51 -12.36
C LEU A 7 3.00 18.64 -12.24
N LEU A 8 3.09 17.51 -11.55
CA LEU A 8 1.99 16.54 -11.45
C LEU A 8 0.86 16.99 -10.52
N THR A 9 1.19 17.68 -9.43
CA THR A 9 0.23 17.98 -8.36
C THR A 9 -0.24 19.43 -8.33
N ARG A 10 0.40 20.31 -9.09
CA ARG A 10 0.26 21.79 -8.98
C ARG A 10 0.48 22.26 -7.54
N SER A 11 1.38 21.62 -6.81
CA SER A 11 1.65 21.97 -5.43
C SER A 11 2.29 23.35 -5.30
N GLN A 12 1.65 24.25 -4.58
CA GLN A 12 2.21 25.59 -4.26
C GLN A 12 3.47 25.50 -3.39
N ARG A 13 3.63 24.40 -2.68
CA ARG A 13 4.75 24.19 -1.78
C ARG A 13 6.10 24.09 -2.49
N ILE A 14 6.09 23.76 -3.77
CA ILE A 14 7.29 23.48 -4.55
C ILE A 14 7.15 24.11 -5.93
N SER A 15 7.21 25.42 -6.02
CA SER A 15 7.52 26.11 -7.28
C SER A 15 6.56 25.89 -8.47
N HIS A 16 5.38 25.22 -8.31
CA HIS A 16 4.42 25.19 -9.41
C HIS A 16 4.02 26.61 -9.81
N GLU A 17 3.75 27.48 -8.85
CA GLU A 17 3.44 28.88 -9.10
C GLU A 17 4.62 29.60 -9.76
N ASN A 18 5.85 29.32 -9.34
CA ASN A 18 7.04 29.86 -9.99
C ASN A 18 7.18 29.38 -11.43
N LEU A 19 6.88 28.10 -11.71
CA LEU A 19 6.86 27.57 -13.07
C LEU A 19 5.77 28.26 -13.91
N ARG A 20 4.58 28.41 -13.34
CA ARG A 20 3.46 29.08 -14.01
C ARG A 20 3.80 30.54 -14.35
N GLN A 21 4.43 31.25 -13.43
CA GLN A 21 4.83 32.65 -13.65
C GLN A 21 5.96 32.79 -14.66
N ARG A 22 6.94 31.88 -14.64
CA ARG A 22 8.14 31.99 -15.50
C ARG A 22 7.96 31.33 -16.86
N HIS A 23 7.23 30.23 -16.92
CA HIS A 23 7.11 29.37 -18.10
C HIS A 23 5.69 28.84 -18.31
N LYS A 24 4.69 29.76 -18.23
CA LYS A 24 3.27 29.39 -18.31
C LYS A 24 2.96 28.56 -19.56
N ALA A 25 3.40 29.00 -20.73
CA ALA A 25 3.12 28.30 -21.98
C ALA A 25 3.68 26.87 -22.03
N TRP A 26 4.88 26.69 -21.45
CA TRP A 26 5.45 25.35 -21.34
C TRP A 26 4.66 24.47 -20.38
N LEU A 27 4.27 25.00 -19.22
CA LEU A 27 3.48 24.27 -18.23
C LEU A 27 2.12 23.86 -18.79
N ASP A 28 1.41 24.81 -19.41
CA ASP A 28 0.12 24.55 -20.07
C ASP A 28 0.29 23.47 -21.16
N GLY A 29 1.35 23.57 -21.97
CA GLY A 29 1.67 22.56 -22.99
C GLY A 29 1.95 21.19 -22.41
N ALA A 30 2.67 21.11 -21.29
CA ALA A 30 2.95 19.84 -20.60
C ALA A 30 1.67 19.21 -20.02
N GLU A 31 0.80 20.00 -19.39
CA GLU A 31 -0.47 19.52 -18.85
C GLU A 31 -1.42 19.04 -19.98
N MET A 32 -1.49 19.79 -21.09
CA MET A 32 -2.25 19.40 -22.28
C MET A 32 -1.71 18.10 -22.88
N TRP A 33 -0.40 17.93 -22.92
CA TRP A 33 0.23 16.70 -23.39
C TRP A 33 -0.16 15.49 -22.51
N PHE A 34 -0.10 15.65 -21.18
CA PHE A 34 -0.52 14.59 -20.24
C PHE A 34 -1.99 14.19 -20.47
N GLU A 35 -2.88 15.17 -20.63
CA GLU A 35 -4.29 14.93 -20.91
C GLU A 35 -4.47 14.15 -22.22
N GLN A 36 -3.86 14.63 -23.29
CA GLN A 36 -3.94 13.99 -24.61
C GLN A 36 -3.38 12.55 -24.60
N GLN A 37 -2.22 12.35 -23.94
CA GLN A 37 -1.66 10.98 -23.84
C GLN A 37 -2.54 10.05 -23.01
N SER A 38 -3.29 10.57 -22.06
CA SER A 38 -4.13 9.78 -21.16
C SER A 38 -5.49 9.46 -21.76
N THR A 39 -6.06 10.37 -22.55
CA THR A 39 -7.42 10.23 -23.12
C THR A 39 -7.42 9.89 -24.61
N GLY A 40 -6.34 10.15 -25.32
CA GLY A 40 -6.27 10.07 -26.79
C GLY A 40 -6.89 11.28 -27.50
N GLU A 41 -7.49 12.21 -26.77
CA GLU A 41 -8.19 13.38 -27.31
C GLU A 41 -7.45 14.66 -26.94
N LYS A 42 -7.53 15.66 -27.82
CA LYS A 42 -7.00 16.99 -27.52
C LYS A 42 -8.02 17.74 -26.66
N PRO A 43 -7.68 18.06 -25.41
CA PRO A 43 -8.63 18.71 -24.53
C PRO A 43 -8.72 20.22 -24.81
N ASP A 44 -9.88 20.81 -24.50
CA ASP A 44 -10.08 22.27 -24.53
C ASP A 44 -9.37 22.95 -23.35
N ALA A 45 -9.29 22.26 -22.21
CA ALA A 45 -8.58 22.70 -21.01
C ALA A 45 -7.92 21.53 -20.29
N ALA A 46 -6.67 21.69 -19.88
CA ALA A 46 -5.94 20.66 -19.14
C ALA A 46 -6.25 20.68 -17.65
N ARG A 47 -6.36 19.49 -17.07
CA ARG A 47 -6.41 19.29 -15.63
C ARG A 47 -4.99 18.98 -15.10
N PRO A 48 -4.74 19.11 -13.79
CA PRO A 48 -3.47 18.67 -13.22
C PRO A 48 -3.16 17.21 -13.59
N PRO A 49 -1.95 16.89 -14.03
CA PRO A 49 -1.61 15.53 -14.50
C PRO A 49 -1.96 14.40 -13.53
N MET A 50 -1.93 14.65 -12.21
CA MET A 50 -2.34 13.67 -11.21
C MET A 50 -3.81 13.22 -11.34
N PHE A 51 -4.66 14.04 -11.95
CA PHE A 51 -6.08 13.73 -12.18
C PHE A 51 -6.37 13.19 -13.58
N THR A 52 -5.35 13.03 -14.43
CA THR A 52 -5.53 12.36 -15.72
C THR A 52 -5.63 10.85 -15.55
N PRO A 53 -6.44 10.15 -16.37
CA PRO A 53 -6.51 8.69 -16.35
C PRO A 53 -5.14 8.04 -16.55
N PHE A 54 -5.00 6.84 -16.04
CA PHE A 54 -3.81 6.03 -16.26
C PHE A 54 -4.19 4.58 -16.57
N ARG A 55 -3.56 4.01 -17.58
CA ARG A 55 -3.76 2.61 -17.94
C ARG A 55 -2.48 1.81 -17.72
N LEU A 56 -2.60 0.69 -17.00
CA LEU A 56 -1.54 -0.30 -16.88
C LEU A 56 -2.10 -1.66 -17.31
N ARG A 57 -1.70 -2.11 -18.49
CA ARG A 57 -2.30 -3.29 -19.15
C ARG A 57 -3.82 -3.12 -19.24
N ASP A 58 -4.58 -4.01 -18.60
CA ASP A 58 -6.06 -3.97 -18.60
C ASP A 58 -6.65 -3.21 -17.39
N MET A 59 -5.80 -2.75 -16.47
CA MET A 59 -6.23 -1.93 -15.34
C MET A 59 -6.34 -0.46 -15.76
N HIS A 60 -7.55 0.07 -15.65
CA HIS A 60 -7.83 1.49 -15.89
C HIS A 60 -8.03 2.20 -14.57
N LEU A 61 -7.22 3.22 -14.30
CA LEU A 61 -7.35 4.13 -13.16
C LEU A 61 -7.95 5.44 -13.61
N LYS A 62 -8.94 5.94 -12.88
CA LYS A 62 -9.58 7.23 -13.17
C LYS A 62 -8.65 8.44 -12.99
N ASN A 63 -7.61 8.27 -12.19
CA ASN A 63 -6.57 9.26 -11.94
C ASN A 63 -5.29 8.57 -11.44
N ARG A 64 -4.22 9.34 -11.22
CA ARG A 64 -2.90 8.86 -10.79
C ARG A 64 -2.67 8.99 -9.29
N VAL A 65 -3.73 9.21 -8.51
CA VAL A 65 -3.64 9.25 -7.05
C VAL A 65 -3.66 7.83 -6.52
N VAL A 66 -2.57 7.42 -5.91
CA VAL A 66 -2.39 6.10 -5.32
C VAL A 66 -2.22 6.24 -3.82
N VAL A 67 -3.06 5.57 -3.06
CA VAL A 67 -2.91 5.45 -1.60
C VAL A 67 -1.92 4.31 -1.33
N SER A 68 -0.76 4.67 -0.78
CA SER A 68 0.29 3.71 -0.42
C SER A 68 -0.12 2.78 0.71
N PRO A 69 0.46 1.58 0.81
CA PRO A 69 0.27 0.69 1.95
C PRO A 69 0.64 1.37 3.28
N MET A 70 -0.24 1.26 4.27
CA MET A 70 -0.05 1.84 5.62
C MET A 70 -0.57 0.87 6.67
N ALA A 71 0.32 0.26 7.44
CA ALA A 71 -0.03 -0.66 8.51
C ALA A 71 -0.97 0.00 9.53
N GLN A 72 -2.08 -0.65 9.83
CA GLN A 72 -3.11 -0.19 10.77
C GLN A 72 -2.97 -0.85 12.13
N TYR A 73 -2.44 -2.07 12.17
CA TYR A 73 -2.31 -2.89 13.38
C TYR A 73 -3.64 -3.07 14.14
N ARG A 74 -4.77 -3.18 13.42
CA ARG A 74 -6.13 -3.29 13.96
C ARG A 74 -6.82 -4.60 13.63
N ALA A 75 -6.09 -5.56 13.04
CA ALA A 75 -6.60 -6.89 12.80
C ALA A 75 -6.67 -7.69 14.11
N VAL A 76 -7.58 -8.64 14.15
CA VAL A 76 -7.72 -9.61 15.24
C VAL A 76 -7.39 -10.99 14.67
N ASP A 77 -6.32 -11.60 15.16
CA ASP A 77 -5.80 -12.87 14.66
C ASP A 77 -5.68 -12.94 13.13
N GLY A 78 -5.16 -11.83 12.53
CA GLY A 78 -5.03 -11.70 11.09
C GLY A 78 -6.30 -11.26 10.36
N THR A 79 -7.47 -11.30 11.02
CA THR A 79 -8.74 -10.94 10.38
C THR A 79 -8.93 -9.42 10.33
N PRO A 80 -9.10 -8.83 9.13
CA PRO A 80 -9.48 -7.44 8.99
C PRO A 80 -10.82 -7.13 9.67
N THR A 81 -10.89 -5.98 10.33
CA THR A 81 -12.08 -5.53 11.08
C THR A 81 -12.83 -4.41 10.34
N ASP A 82 -13.90 -3.88 10.93
CA ASP A 82 -14.60 -2.70 10.40
C ASP A 82 -13.70 -1.46 10.33
N TRP A 83 -12.63 -1.39 11.14
CA TRP A 83 -11.61 -0.36 11.00
C TRP A 83 -11.02 -0.35 9.59
N HIS A 84 -10.67 -1.52 9.06
CA HIS A 84 -10.10 -1.68 7.73
C HIS A 84 -11.10 -1.32 6.64
N LEU A 85 -12.37 -1.74 6.78
CA LEU A 85 -13.43 -1.35 5.86
C LEU A 85 -13.56 0.18 5.77
N VAL A 86 -13.67 0.86 6.91
CA VAL A 86 -13.77 2.33 6.96
C VAL A 86 -12.50 2.97 6.38
N HIS A 87 -11.31 2.49 6.78
CA HIS A 87 -10.03 3.01 6.33
C HIS A 87 -9.89 3.00 4.80
N TYR A 88 -10.19 1.87 4.14
CA TYR A 88 -10.06 1.76 2.68
C TYR A 88 -11.23 2.41 1.94
N ALA A 89 -12.45 2.26 2.46
CA ALA A 89 -13.63 2.87 1.88
C ALA A 89 -13.55 4.40 1.83
N GLU A 90 -13.10 5.06 2.90
CA GLU A 90 -12.96 6.53 2.93
C GLU A 90 -11.97 7.03 1.87
N ARG A 91 -10.86 6.35 1.68
CA ARG A 91 -9.84 6.72 0.69
C ARG A 91 -10.32 6.50 -0.74
N ALA A 92 -11.02 5.40 -0.97
CA ALA A 92 -11.63 5.10 -2.27
C ALA A 92 -12.73 6.12 -2.61
N LYS A 93 -13.65 6.41 -1.68
CA LYS A 93 -14.69 7.45 -1.80
C LYS A 93 -14.10 8.85 -1.90
N GLY A 94 -12.95 9.09 -1.25
CA GLY A 94 -12.20 10.35 -1.33
C GLY A 94 -11.60 10.65 -2.69
N GLY A 95 -11.72 9.72 -3.66
CA GLY A 95 -11.37 9.95 -5.06
C GLY A 95 -10.03 9.37 -5.50
N ALA A 96 -9.35 8.55 -4.70
CA ALA A 96 -8.16 7.84 -5.14
C ALA A 96 -8.45 6.96 -6.36
N GLY A 97 -7.51 6.87 -7.30
CA GLY A 97 -7.60 5.96 -8.43
C GLY A 97 -7.26 4.52 -8.04
N LEU A 98 -6.32 4.36 -7.11
CA LEU A 98 -5.89 3.06 -6.59
C LEU A 98 -5.65 3.17 -5.09
N VAL A 99 -6.13 2.18 -4.34
CA VAL A 99 -5.88 2.03 -2.91
C VAL A 99 -5.13 0.72 -2.67
N TYR A 100 -3.96 0.77 -2.01
CA TYR A 100 -3.30 -0.44 -1.53
C TYR A 100 -3.75 -0.78 -0.13
N THR A 101 -3.91 -2.09 0.14
CA THR A 101 -4.03 -2.56 1.51
C THR A 101 -2.70 -2.37 2.25
N GLU A 102 -2.76 -2.36 3.57
CA GLU A 102 -1.54 -2.56 4.37
C GLU A 102 -0.86 -3.88 4.03
N MET A 103 0.38 -4.05 4.48
CA MET A 103 1.07 -5.32 4.35
C MET A 103 0.23 -6.44 4.98
N THR A 104 -0.29 -7.30 4.13
CA THR A 104 -1.14 -8.43 4.47
C THR A 104 -0.28 -9.69 4.53
N CYS A 105 -0.21 -10.29 5.70
CA CYS A 105 0.73 -11.37 5.98
C CYS A 105 0.27 -12.68 5.35
N VAL A 106 1.20 -13.41 4.75
CA VAL A 106 0.95 -14.69 4.08
C VAL A 106 0.97 -15.88 5.05
N SER A 107 1.32 -15.63 6.32
CA SER A 107 1.32 -16.65 7.38
C SER A 107 1.25 -16.00 8.78
N PRO A 108 0.88 -16.75 9.83
CA PRO A 108 0.86 -16.23 11.20
C PRO A 108 2.21 -15.71 11.67
N GLU A 109 3.29 -16.46 11.39
CA GLU A 109 4.66 -16.09 11.75
C GLU A 109 5.21 -14.95 10.89
N GLY A 110 4.60 -14.68 9.74
CA GLY A 110 4.94 -13.56 8.87
C GLY A 110 4.45 -12.20 9.36
N ARG A 111 3.72 -12.12 10.49
CA ARG A 111 3.23 -10.86 11.05
C ARG A 111 4.37 -10.04 11.68
N ILE A 112 4.28 -8.72 11.57
CA ILE A 112 5.15 -7.81 12.32
C ILE A 112 4.71 -7.79 13.78
N THR A 113 3.42 -7.53 14.01
CA THR A 113 2.78 -7.41 15.32
C THR A 113 1.54 -8.31 15.40
N PRO A 114 0.98 -8.57 16.58
CA PRO A 114 -0.29 -9.29 16.72
C PRO A 114 -1.45 -8.65 15.96
N GLY A 115 -1.42 -7.32 15.75
CA GLY A 115 -2.46 -6.57 15.05
C GLY A 115 -2.32 -6.53 13.52
N CYS A 116 -1.37 -7.23 12.91
CA CYS A 116 -1.23 -7.29 11.46
C CYS A 116 -2.36 -8.10 10.81
N ALA A 117 -2.87 -7.59 9.69
CA ALA A 117 -3.80 -8.32 8.85
C ALA A 117 -3.11 -9.46 8.09
N GLY A 118 -3.84 -10.52 7.81
CA GLY A 118 -3.37 -11.71 7.11
C GLY A 118 -4.27 -12.12 5.94
N LEU A 119 -3.75 -13.03 5.11
CA LEU A 119 -4.51 -13.75 4.08
C LEU A 119 -4.03 -15.21 4.02
N TYR A 120 -4.08 -15.90 5.16
CA TYR A 120 -3.62 -17.28 5.31
C TYR A 120 -4.71 -18.22 5.86
N ALA A 121 -5.92 -17.71 6.03
CA ALA A 121 -7.09 -18.46 6.50
C ALA A 121 -8.36 -18.00 5.78
N ARG A 122 -9.39 -18.85 5.75
CA ARG A 122 -10.62 -18.58 5.01
C ARG A 122 -11.42 -17.40 5.58
N GLU A 123 -11.40 -17.21 6.87
CA GLU A 123 -12.01 -16.05 7.53
C GLU A 123 -11.37 -14.72 7.09
N HIS A 124 -10.07 -14.71 6.84
CA HIS A 124 -9.37 -13.54 6.30
C HIS A 124 -9.85 -13.21 4.88
N GLU A 125 -9.93 -14.23 4.01
CA GLU A 125 -10.46 -14.08 2.65
C GLU A 125 -11.87 -13.49 2.69
N THR A 126 -12.75 -14.01 3.55
CA THR A 126 -14.13 -13.53 3.69
C THR A 126 -14.17 -12.06 4.13
N ALA A 127 -13.33 -11.67 5.09
CA ALA A 127 -13.27 -10.29 5.59
C ALA A 127 -12.70 -9.34 4.53
N TRP A 128 -11.63 -9.74 3.83
CA TRP A 128 -11.08 -8.96 2.71
C TRP A 128 -12.06 -8.83 1.55
N LYS A 129 -12.76 -9.91 1.21
CA LYS A 129 -13.78 -9.88 0.15
C LYS A 129 -14.84 -8.82 0.41
N ARG A 130 -15.33 -8.68 1.66
CA ARG A 130 -16.29 -7.64 2.04
C ARG A 130 -15.76 -6.24 1.74
N ILE A 131 -14.47 -5.98 2.01
CA ILE A 131 -13.83 -4.69 1.75
C ILE A 131 -13.69 -4.43 0.26
N VAL A 132 -13.24 -5.42 -0.49
CA VAL A 132 -13.05 -5.34 -1.94
C VAL A 132 -14.39 -5.12 -2.64
N ASP A 133 -15.41 -5.89 -2.27
CA ASP A 133 -16.76 -5.77 -2.83
C ASP A 133 -17.33 -4.36 -2.60
N PHE A 134 -17.16 -3.80 -1.39
CA PHE A 134 -17.58 -2.44 -1.09
C PHE A 134 -16.88 -1.41 -1.97
N VAL A 135 -15.56 -1.50 -2.08
CA VAL A 135 -14.78 -0.55 -2.90
C VAL A 135 -15.23 -0.60 -4.36
N HIS A 136 -15.44 -1.79 -4.92
CA HIS A 136 -15.84 -1.97 -6.31
C HIS A 136 -17.30 -1.59 -6.56
N ALA A 137 -18.20 -1.80 -5.61
CA ALA A 137 -19.62 -1.48 -5.76
C ALA A 137 -19.91 0.03 -5.60
N GLU A 138 -19.18 0.69 -4.69
CA GLU A 138 -19.51 2.04 -4.26
C GLU A 138 -18.55 3.12 -4.80
N THR A 139 -17.50 2.72 -5.52
CA THR A 139 -16.48 3.67 -6.03
C THR A 139 -15.90 3.21 -7.36
N ASP A 140 -15.27 4.16 -8.10
CA ASP A 140 -14.48 3.84 -9.29
C ASP A 140 -13.01 3.48 -8.97
N ALA A 141 -12.63 3.48 -7.70
CA ALA A 141 -11.27 3.16 -7.28
C ALA A 141 -10.96 1.68 -7.56
N LYS A 142 -9.70 1.40 -7.85
CA LYS A 142 -9.18 0.04 -7.81
C LYS A 142 -8.55 -0.21 -6.44
N ILE A 143 -8.57 -1.47 -6.01
CA ILE A 143 -7.90 -1.90 -4.78
C ILE A 143 -6.89 -2.99 -5.12
N ALA A 144 -5.70 -2.91 -4.51
CA ALA A 144 -4.63 -3.88 -4.65
C ALA A 144 -4.13 -4.29 -3.26
N MET A 145 -3.69 -5.53 -3.15
CA MET A 145 -3.17 -6.05 -1.89
C MET A 145 -1.64 -6.08 -1.89
N GLN A 146 -1.03 -5.61 -0.80
CA GLN A 146 0.39 -5.81 -0.55
C GLN A 146 0.58 -7.08 0.28
N LEU A 147 0.97 -8.17 -0.35
CA LEU A 147 1.37 -9.40 0.37
C LEU A 147 2.76 -9.24 0.98
N GLY A 148 2.97 -9.80 2.17
CA GLY A 148 4.25 -9.67 2.83
C GLY A 148 4.53 -10.70 3.91
N HIS A 149 5.81 -10.77 4.28
CA HIS A 149 6.33 -11.54 5.41
C HIS A 149 7.37 -10.68 6.14
N SER A 150 7.24 -10.53 7.45
CA SER A 150 8.05 -9.59 8.24
C SER A 150 9.52 -9.98 8.39
N GLY A 151 9.84 -11.26 8.23
CA GLY A 151 11.20 -11.75 8.43
C GLY A 151 11.74 -11.40 9.83
N ALA A 152 12.94 -10.82 9.87
CA ALA A 152 13.61 -10.45 11.11
C ALA A 152 12.89 -9.35 11.93
N LYS A 153 11.91 -8.64 11.34
CA LYS A 153 11.13 -7.60 12.03
C LYS A 153 9.89 -8.15 12.73
N GLY A 154 9.63 -9.44 12.66
CA GLY A 154 8.44 -10.06 13.25
C GLY A 154 8.44 -10.09 14.77
N SER A 155 7.27 -10.42 15.34
CA SER A 155 7.07 -10.61 16.80
C SER A 155 7.42 -9.36 17.62
N THR A 156 6.89 -8.21 17.19
CA THR A 156 7.14 -6.91 17.84
C THR A 156 5.85 -6.29 18.37
N GLN A 157 6.01 -5.32 19.26
CA GLN A 157 4.92 -4.56 19.86
C GLN A 157 4.19 -3.70 18.83
N LEU A 158 2.96 -3.31 19.16
CA LEU A 158 2.12 -2.44 18.33
C LEU A 158 2.74 -1.06 18.17
N GLY A 159 2.42 -0.37 17.07
CA GLY A 159 3.04 0.90 16.71
C GLY A 159 2.81 2.07 17.67
N TRP A 160 1.85 1.94 18.60
CA TRP A 160 1.56 2.92 19.66
C TRP A 160 2.09 2.52 21.06
N GLU A 161 2.81 1.42 21.13
CA GLU A 161 3.55 0.94 22.31
C GLU A 161 5.04 1.29 22.16
N ASP A 162 5.95 0.44 22.61
CA ASP A 162 7.38 0.59 22.27
C ASP A 162 7.62 -0.01 20.86
N MET A 163 7.31 0.78 19.85
CA MET A 163 7.36 0.36 18.45
C MET A 163 8.67 -0.32 18.09
N ASP A 164 8.57 -1.44 17.38
CA ASP A 164 9.68 -2.30 16.97
C ASP A 164 10.43 -3.01 18.12
N ALA A 165 10.03 -2.85 19.40
CA ALA A 165 10.54 -3.69 20.48
C ALA A 165 9.92 -5.09 20.41
N PRO A 166 10.62 -6.14 20.88
CA PRO A 166 10.00 -7.46 21.04
C PRO A 166 8.75 -7.42 21.90
N LEU A 167 7.82 -8.35 21.66
CA LEU A 167 6.67 -8.52 22.56
C LEU A 167 7.16 -8.81 23.98
N ALA A 168 6.44 -8.32 24.99
CA ALA A 168 6.74 -8.62 26.40
C ALA A 168 6.49 -10.10 26.74
N SER A 169 5.52 -10.75 26.06
CA SER A 169 5.17 -12.16 26.15
C SER A 169 4.69 -12.69 24.82
N ASP A 170 4.51 -14.01 24.72
CA ASP A 170 3.92 -14.70 23.57
C ASP A 170 4.66 -14.45 22.23
N ASN A 171 5.96 -14.22 22.33
CA ASN A 171 6.81 -14.12 21.15
C ASN A 171 6.76 -15.43 20.34
N TRP A 172 6.55 -15.29 19.04
CA TRP A 172 6.68 -16.41 18.10
C TRP A 172 8.06 -16.48 17.49
N GLU A 173 8.45 -17.68 17.01
CA GLU A 173 9.70 -17.84 16.27
C GLU A 173 9.67 -17.03 14.99
N ILE A 174 10.72 -16.26 14.74
CA ILE A 174 10.90 -15.51 13.49
C ILE A 174 12.00 -16.14 12.63
N MET A 175 11.83 -16.06 11.32
CA MET A 175 12.76 -16.58 10.32
C MET A 175 13.23 -15.49 9.39
N ALA A 176 14.50 -15.56 8.97
CA ALA A 176 15.07 -14.65 7.96
C ALA A 176 16.14 -15.40 7.15
N PRO A 177 16.59 -14.86 6.01
CA PRO A 177 17.67 -15.48 5.22
C PRO A 177 18.97 -15.68 5.99
N SER A 178 19.21 -14.87 7.01
CA SER A 178 20.40 -14.96 7.89
C SER A 178 20.01 -14.65 9.33
N PRO A 179 20.78 -15.14 10.34
CA PRO A 179 20.50 -14.93 11.76
C PRO A 179 20.95 -13.54 12.22
N VAL A 180 20.48 -12.50 11.52
CA VAL A 180 20.78 -11.10 11.84
C VAL A 180 19.52 -10.44 12.37
N PRO A 181 19.52 -9.96 13.62
CA PRO A 181 18.33 -9.32 14.19
C PRO A 181 18.05 -7.97 13.53
N TRP A 182 16.79 -7.57 13.53
CA TRP A 182 16.33 -6.27 13.00
C TRP A 182 17.05 -5.09 13.69
N SER A 183 17.20 -5.18 15.00
CA SER A 183 18.00 -4.26 15.82
C SER A 183 18.62 -5.02 17.00
N PRO A 184 19.56 -4.41 17.75
CA PRO A 184 20.15 -5.06 18.93
C PRO A 184 19.14 -5.49 20.01
N ARG A 185 17.94 -4.92 20.01
CA ARG A 185 16.86 -5.26 20.97
C ARG A 185 15.98 -6.43 20.51
N ASN A 186 15.98 -6.73 19.22
CA ASN A 186 15.06 -7.71 18.63
C ASN A 186 15.59 -9.15 18.75
N GLN A 187 14.68 -10.10 18.61
CA GLN A 187 15.03 -11.51 18.53
C GLN A 187 16.03 -11.75 17.38
N VAL A 188 16.96 -12.66 17.60
CA VAL A 188 17.77 -13.21 16.51
C VAL A 188 16.91 -14.19 15.73
N PRO A 189 16.64 -13.95 14.45
CA PRO A 189 15.83 -14.88 13.66
C PRO A 189 16.58 -16.20 13.43
N ARG A 190 15.84 -17.29 13.34
CA ARG A 190 16.39 -18.53 12.82
C ARG A 190 16.72 -18.37 11.35
N ALA A 191 17.94 -18.74 10.96
CA ALA A 191 18.31 -18.76 9.54
C ALA A 191 17.46 -19.80 8.78
N MET A 192 16.88 -19.39 7.67
CA MET A 192 16.02 -20.24 6.83
C MET A 192 16.84 -21.33 6.16
N THR A 193 16.32 -22.54 6.21
CA THR A 193 16.73 -23.64 5.32
C THR A 193 16.11 -23.45 3.92
N ARG A 194 16.56 -24.26 2.95
CA ARG A 194 15.90 -24.28 1.63
C ARG A 194 14.42 -24.67 1.74
N ALA A 195 14.08 -25.62 2.60
CA ALA A 195 12.70 -26.05 2.82
C ALA A 195 11.83 -24.92 3.42
N ASP A 196 12.37 -24.11 4.34
CA ASP A 196 11.67 -22.93 4.86
C ASP A 196 11.38 -21.91 3.74
N MET A 197 12.37 -21.67 2.86
CA MET A 197 12.18 -20.74 1.72
C MET A 197 11.09 -21.25 0.76
N ASP A 198 11.06 -22.55 0.48
CA ASP A 198 10.01 -23.15 -0.34
C ASP A 198 8.65 -23.04 0.34
N THR A 199 8.57 -23.25 1.66
CA THR A 199 7.35 -23.04 2.44
C THR A 199 6.83 -21.62 2.35
N VAL A 200 7.69 -20.61 2.56
CA VAL A 200 7.29 -19.19 2.47
C VAL A 200 6.84 -18.85 1.04
N ARG A 201 7.57 -19.32 0.02
CA ARG A 201 7.12 -19.16 -1.38
C ARG A 201 5.71 -19.71 -1.58
N ASP A 202 5.43 -20.91 -1.07
CA ASP A 202 4.13 -21.56 -1.21
C ASP A 202 3.03 -20.86 -0.40
N GLN A 203 3.37 -20.18 0.71
CA GLN A 203 2.48 -19.29 1.44
C GLN A 203 2.08 -18.07 0.58
N PHE A 204 3.03 -17.41 -0.08
CA PHE A 204 2.75 -16.33 -1.02
C PHE A 204 1.89 -16.77 -2.21
N VAL A 205 2.08 -17.99 -2.71
CA VAL A 205 1.29 -18.53 -3.84
C VAL A 205 -0.16 -18.84 -3.44
N ARG A 206 -0.38 -19.24 -2.19
CA ARG A 206 -1.73 -19.57 -1.68
C ARG A 206 -2.54 -18.36 -1.26
N SER A 207 -1.88 -17.28 -0.84
CA SER A 207 -2.51 -16.00 -0.51
C SER A 207 -2.85 -15.21 -1.77
#